data_e28aab04e5036638b332f912c1a4cbc1
#
_entry.id   e28aab04e5036638b332f912c1a4cbc1
#
_cell.length_a   1.000
_cell.length_b   1.000
_cell.length_c   1.000
_cell.angle_alpha   90.00
_cell.angle_beta   90.00
_cell.angle_gamma   90.00
#
_symmetry.space_group_name_H-M   'P 1'
#
loop_
_entity.id
_entity.type
_entity.pdbx_description
1 polymer ?
#
loop_
_entity_poly.entity_id
_entity_poly.type
_entity_poly.pdbx_seq_one_letter_code
_entity_poly.pdbx_strand_id
1 'polypeptide(L)'
;PKEYYKAALLHGITSIVIDPHEIANVLGEKGIKLIMDLAKDTPFDYYFMLPSCVPATSFETSGAILGSEDLHPLYKEPNVLGLAEVMNFPAVKNCSEDMINKLWDAKTNGFIIDGHCAGFTNDMLNVYATANVSTDHESNLPEQVIEKLRRGIYVHLREGSVAKNLKDLIKVASISNSRRICFCTDDKHIDDLIKNGSMDSSI
;
A
#
# COMPACT_ATOMS: atom_id res chain seq x y z
N PRO A 1 11.84 12.06 -4.68
CA PRO A 1 11.06 11.99 -5.94
C PRO A 1 11.90 12.20 -7.21
N LYS A 2 12.78 13.23 -7.27
CA LYS A 2 13.50 13.59 -8.51
C LYS A 2 14.34 12.47 -9.12
N GLU A 3 15.08 11.71 -8.35
CA GLU A 3 15.90 10.62 -8.90
C GLU A 3 15.06 9.41 -9.26
N TYR A 4 13.99 9.16 -8.48
CA TYR A 4 13.06 8.08 -8.76
C TYR A 4 12.38 8.24 -10.14
N TYR A 5 11.77 9.41 -10.42
CA TYR A 5 11.02 9.55 -11.68
C TYR A 5 11.92 9.47 -12.91
N LYS A 6 13.17 9.95 -12.82
CA LYS A 6 14.13 9.84 -13.93
C LYS A 6 14.42 8.38 -14.30
N ALA A 7 14.57 7.53 -13.28
CA ALA A 7 14.76 6.11 -13.49
C ALA A 7 13.46 5.44 -13.99
N ALA A 8 12.32 5.74 -13.35
CA ALA A 8 11.04 5.10 -13.64
C ALA A 8 10.51 5.42 -15.06
N LEU A 9 10.70 6.65 -15.54
CA LEU A 9 10.29 7.05 -16.90
C LEU A 9 11.00 6.25 -17.99
N LEU A 10 12.24 5.83 -17.78
CA LEU A 10 12.97 4.98 -18.73
C LEU A 10 12.35 3.60 -18.87
N HIS A 11 11.57 3.18 -17.89
CA HIS A 11 10.84 1.91 -17.85
C HIS A 11 9.35 2.08 -18.13
N GLY A 12 8.94 3.21 -18.72
CA GLY A 12 7.56 3.46 -19.14
C GLY A 12 6.59 3.80 -18.02
N ILE A 13 7.06 4.03 -16.78
CA ILE A 13 6.23 4.44 -15.65
C ILE A 13 6.05 5.97 -15.71
N THR A 14 4.79 6.42 -15.72
CA THR A 14 4.44 7.85 -15.78
C THR A 14 3.76 8.32 -14.50
N SER A 15 3.27 7.38 -13.69
CA SER A 15 2.60 7.65 -12.41
C SER A 15 2.91 6.57 -11.39
N ILE A 16 2.77 6.92 -10.12
CA ILE A 16 2.99 6.00 -9.00
C ILE A 16 2.00 6.30 -7.87
N VAL A 17 1.59 5.24 -7.18
CA VAL A 17 0.87 5.32 -5.90
C VAL A 17 1.85 4.93 -4.81
N ILE A 18 2.06 5.80 -3.84
CA ILE A 18 3.05 5.59 -2.77
C ILE A 18 2.40 5.64 -1.39
N ASP A 19 2.92 4.83 -0.49
CA ASP A 19 2.70 4.92 0.94
C ASP A 19 3.96 5.50 1.61
N PRO A 20 3.94 6.75 2.10
CA PRO A 20 5.11 7.38 2.69
C PRO A 20 5.30 7.03 4.18
N HIS A 21 5.00 5.81 4.62
CA HIS A 21 5.02 5.45 6.04
C HIS A 21 6.42 5.53 6.66
N GLU A 22 7.50 5.26 5.92
CA GLU A 22 8.86 5.34 6.47
C GLU A 22 9.22 6.78 6.86
N ILE A 23 8.98 7.75 5.97
CA ILE A 23 9.25 9.16 6.32
C ILE A 23 8.25 9.67 7.36
N ALA A 24 7.02 9.18 7.35
CA ALA A 24 6.02 9.49 8.36
C ALA A 24 6.45 8.95 9.74
N ASN A 25 7.06 7.79 9.80
CA ASN A 25 7.59 7.20 11.04
C ASN A 25 8.72 8.06 11.65
N VAL A 26 9.42 8.85 10.84
CA VAL A 26 10.51 9.74 11.27
C VAL A 26 10.02 11.15 11.58
N LEU A 27 9.20 11.74 10.70
CA LEU A 27 8.82 13.15 10.71
C LEU A 27 7.30 13.40 10.85
N GLY A 28 6.49 12.37 10.98
CA GLY A 28 5.04 12.48 11.08
C GLY A 28 4.40 13.11 9.84
N GLU A 29 3.36 13.90 10.06
CA GLU A 29 2.66 14.65 9.02
C GLU A 29 3.60 15.53 8.17
N LYS A 30 4.62 16.13 8.81
CA LYS A 30 5.61 16.94 8.09
C LYS A 30 6.39 16.13 7.05
N GLY A 31 6.66 14.85 7.33
CA GLY A 31 7.31 13.94 6.39
C GLY A 31 6.43 13.66 5.18
N ILE A 32 5.15 13.40 5.40
CA ILE A 32 4.16 13.20 4.32
C ILE A 32 4.09 14.44 3.43
N LYS A 33 3.89 15.61 4.02
CA LYS A 33 3.83 16.89 3.29
C LYS A 33 5.12 17.20 2.54
N LEU A 34 6.27 16.90 3.13
CA LEU A 34 7.57 17.06 2.45
C LEU A 34 7.63 16.25 1.14
N ILE A 35 7.24 14.99 1.17
CA ILE A 35 7.22 14.17 -0.05
C ILE A 35 6.22 14.70 -1.07
N MET A 36 5.02 15.10 -0.62
CA MET A 36 4.01 15.72 -1.49
C MET A 36 4.54 16.99 -2.17
N ASP A 37 5.21 17.86 -1.44
CA ASP A 37 5.79 19.10 -1.99
C ASP A 37 6.92 18.82 -2.97
N LEU A 38 7.81 17.89 -2.66
CA LEU A 38 8.89 17.48 -3.55
C LEU A 38 8.38 16.81 -4.84
N ALA A 39 7.21 16.22 -4.80
CA ALA A 39 6.56 15.60 -5.96
C ALA A 39 6.00 16.63 -6.96
N LYS A 40 5.52 17.79 -6.48
CA LYS A 40 4.91 18.85 -7.30
C LYS A 40 5.83 19.38 -8.40
N ASP A 41 7.14 19.41 -8.16
CA ASP A 41 8.14 19.93 -9.08
C ASP A 41 8.66 18.89 -10.10
N THR A 42 7.91 17.82 -10.32
CA THR A 42 8.31 16.75 -11.22
C THR A 42 7.28 16.57 -12.34
N PRO A 43 7.69 16.16 -13.55
CA PRO A 43 6.77 15.82 -14.64
C PRO A 43 6.23 14.39 -14.53
N PHE A 44 5.87 13.98 -13.31
CA PHE A 44 5.47 12.61 -12.97
C PHE A 44 4.30 12.67 -12.00
N ASP A 45 3.28 11.87 -12.21
CA ASP A 45 2.09 11.88 -11.37
C ASP A 45 2.31 11.04 -10.11
N TYR A 46 2.34 11.71 -8.97
CA TYR A 46 2.41 11.08 -7.66
C TYR A 46 1.05 11.08 -6.99
N TYR A 47 0.59 9.89 -6.64
CA TYR A 47 -0.58 9.68 -5.81
C TYR A 47 -0.17 9.12 -4.46
N PHE A 48 -0.94 9.42 -3.42
CA PHE A 48 -0.58 9.11 -2.05
C PHE A 48 -1.64 8.27 -1.37
N MET A 49 -1.21 7.26 -0.65
CA MET A 49 -2.00 6.60 0.36
C MET A 49 -1.53 7.11 1.73
N LEU A 50 -2.44 7.41 2.64
CA LEU A 50 -2.09 7.89 3.97
C LEU A 50 -1.69 6.72 4.89
N PRO A 51 -0.54 6.76 5.57
CA PRO A 51 -0.07 5.65 6.40
C PRO A 51 -1.05 5.28 7.51
N SER A 52 -1.49 4.03 7.54
CA SER A 52 -2.45 3.53 8.53
C SER A 52 -1.83 3.35 9.92
N CYS A 53 -0.54 3.01 9.96
CA CYS A 53 0.19 2.60 11.15
C CYS A 53 1.51 3.35 11.27
N VAL A 54 1.55 4.38 12.12
CA VAL A 54 2.76 5.14 12.45
C VAL A 54 2.81 5.34 13.97
N PRO A 55 3.68 4.61 14.65
CA PRO A 55 4.50 3.49 14.20
C PRO A 55 3.68 2.25 13.82
N ALA A 56 4.32 1.28 13.15
CA ALA A 56 3.68 0.02 12.77
C ALA A 56 3.23 -0.79 13.99
N THR A 57 3.99 -0.73 15.09
CA THR A 57 3.68 -1.36 16.37
C THR A 57 3.95 -0.43 17.55
N SER A 58 3.26 -0.65 18.67
CA SER A 58 3.49 0.09 19.93
C SER A 58 4.84 -0.21 20.61
N PHE A 59 5.59 -1.18 20.10
CA PHE A 59 6.91 -1.56 20.63
C PHE A 59 8.05 -0.80 19.97
N GLU A 60 7.79 -0.08 18.90
CA GLU A 60 8.79 0.67 18.18
C GLU A 60 9.06 2.02 18.82
N THR A 61 10.35 2.44 18.75
CA THR A 61 10.73 3.83 18.98
C THR A 61 10.64 4.57 17.65
N SER A 62 9.63 5.42 17.52
CA SER A 62 9.42 6.23 16.31
C SER A 62 9.66 7.71 16.56
N GLY A 63 9.90 8.46 15.51
CA GLY A 63 9.99 9.92 15.55
C GLY A 63 8.63 10.62 15.65
N ALA A 64 7.55 9.90 15.32
CA ALA A 64 6.19 10.42 15.39
C ALA A 64 5.17 9.30 15.66
N ILE A 65 3.99 9.72 16.11
CA ILE A 65 2.79 8.90 16.19
C ILE A 65 1.70 9.64 15.42
N LEU A 66 1.01 8.94 14.50
CA LEU A 66 -0.09 9.51 13.72
C LEU A 66 -1.41 8.80 14.06
N GLY A 67 -2.32 9.55 14.67
CA GLY A 67 -3.69 9.13 14.90
C GLY A 67 -4.63 9.50 13.73
N SER A 68 -5.88 9.10 13.85
CA SER A 68 -6.93 9.43 12.87
C SER A 68 -7.11 10.94 12.69
N GLU A 69 -7.01 11.70 13.78
CA GLU A 69 -7.14 13.17 13.76
C GLU A 69 -6.02 13.85 12.95
N ASP A 70 -4.81 13.28 12.95
CA ASP A 70 -3.67 13.79 12.19
C ASP A 70 -3.84 13.50 10.68
N LEU A 71 -4.45 12.37 10.32
CA LEU A 71 -4.66 11.97 8.93
C LEU A 71 -5.87 12.64 8.29
N HIS A 72 -6.92 12.91 9.07
CA HIS A 72 -8.18 13.46 8.57
C HIS A 72 -8.02 14.73 7.70
N PRO A 73 -7.20 15.73 8.05
CA PRO A 73 -6.99 16.89 7.20
C PRO A 73 -6.33 16.57 5.85
N LEU A 74 -5.49 15.53 5.80
CA LEU A 74 -4.71 15.16 4.62
C LEU A 74 -5.56 14.52 3.52
N TYR A 75 -6.74 13.99 3.83
CA TYR A 75 -7.68 13.52 2.82
C TYR A 75 -8.20 14.62 1.87
N LYS A 76 -7.98 15.89 2.19
CA LYS A 76 -8.31 17.03 1.33
C LYS A 76 -7.26 17.31 0.26
N GLU A 77 -6.08 16.71 0.38
CA GLU A 77 -5.03 16.85 -0.64
C GLU A 77 -5.48 16.14 -1.95
N PRO A 78 -5.33 16.80 -3.10
CA PRO A 78 -5.98 16.35 -4.34
C PRO A 78 -5.47 15.00 -4.86
N ASN A 79 -4.25 14.61 -4.50
CA ASN A 79 -3.62 13.37 -4.97
C ASN A 79 -3.67 12.24 -3.92
N VAL A 80 -4.43 12.40 -2.84
CA VAL A 80 -4.64 11.34 -1.86
C VAL A 80 -5.74 10.41 -2.36
N LEU A 81 -5.45 9.10 -2.40
CA LEU A 81 -6.35 8.07 -2.90
C LEU A 81 -6.97 7.21 -1.79
N GLY A 82 -6.36 7.19 -0.59
CA GLY A 82 -6.87 6.32 0.45
C GLY A 82 -6.00 6.17 1.67
N LEU A 83 -6.34 5.14 2.44
CA LEU A 83 -5.58 4.66 3.59
C LEU A 83 -4.63 3.56 3.12
N ALA A 84 -3.35 3.73 3.40
CA ALA A 84 -2.30 2.79 3.05
C ALA A 84 -2.41 1.50 3.86
N GLU A 85 -1.54 0.56 3.54
CA GLU A 85 -1.55 -0.79 4.06
C GLU A 85 -1.86 -0.89 5.57
N VAL A 86 -2.95 -1.57 5.90
CA VAL A 86 -3.37 -1.76 7.28
C VAL A 86 -2.57 -2.92 7.88
N MET A 87 -1.43 -2.62 8.48
CA MET A 87 -0.52 -3.63 9.06
C MET A 87 -0.97 -4.14 10.43
N ASN A 88 -1.66 -3.30 11.21
CA ASN A 88 -2.03 -3.63 12.58
C ASN A 88 -3.33 -4.42 12.67
N PHE A 89 -3.29 -5.71 12.28
CA PHE A 89 -4.44 -6.62 12.39
C PHE A 89 -5.04 -6.69 13.80
N PRO A 90 -4.25 -6.78 14.89
CA PRO A 90 -4.81 -6.76 16.23
C PRO A 90 -5.68 -5.54 16.52
N ALA A 91 -5.30 -4.36 16.06
CA ALA A 91 -6.09 -3.14 16.24
C ALA A 91 -7.43 -3.21 15.50
N VAL A 92 -7.44 -3.75 14.27
CA VAL A 92 -8.69 -3.97 13.50
C VAL A 92 -9.59 -4.99 14.21
N LYS A 93 -9.03 -6.16 14.57
CA LYS A 93 -9.77 -7.25 15.22
C LYS A 93 -10.38 -6.83 16.56
N ASN A 94 -9.65 -6.06 17.35
CA ASN A 94 -10.08 -5.62 18.67
C ASN A 94 -10.87 -4.30 18.62
N CYS A 95 -11.16 -3.78 17.42
CA CYS A 95 -11.90 -2.53 17.22
C CYS A 95 -11.29 -1.37 18.00
N SER A 96 -9.95 -1.20 17.95
CA SER A 96 -9.31 -0.07 18.62
C SER A 96 -9.85 1.24 18.02
N GLU A 97 -10.16 2.20 18.87
CA GLU A 97 -10.85 3.43 18.49
C GLU A 97 -10.16 4.18 17.35
N ASP A 98 -8.86 4.41 17.48
CA ASP A 98 -8.08 5.11 16.45
C ASP A 98 -8.10 4.38 15.10
N MET A 99 -7.90 3.05 15.09
CA MET A 99 -7.94 2.26 13.85
C MET A 99 -9.33 2.29 13.22
N ILE A 100 -10.38 2.14 14.02
CA ILE A 100 -11.76 2.21 13.50
C ILE A 100 -12.06 3.60 12.92
N ASN A 101 -11.59 4.67 13.56
CA ASN A 101 -11.75 6.02 13.03
C ASN A 101 -11.02 6.20 11.70
N LYS A 102 -9.78 5.71 11.56
CA LYS A 102 -9.04 5.73 10.27
C LYS A 102 -9.78 4.99 9.16
N LEU A 103 -10.26 3.77 9.45
CA LEU A 103 -11.01 2.96 8.50
C LEU A 103 -12.35 3.63 8.12
N TRP A 104 -13.04 4.22 9.10
CA TRP A 104 -14.31 4.92 8.92
C TRP A 104 -14.14 6.18 8.07
N ASP A 105 -13.11 6.98 8.35
CA ASP A 105 -12.81 8.17 7.57
C ASP A 105 -12.53 7.84 6.10
N ALA A 106 -11.70 6.84 5.84
CA ALA A 106 -11.41 6.40 4.49
C ALA A 106 -12.70 5.91 3.79
N LYS A 107 -13.46 5.05 4.45
CA LYS A 107 -14.70 4.48 3.88
C LYS A 107 -15.76 5.53 3.58
N THR A 108 -16.06 6.40 4.52
CA THR A 108 -17.16 7.38 4.40
C THR A 108 -16.85 8.47 3.37
N ASN A 109 -15.60 8.73 3.13
CA ASN A 109 -15.15 9.66 2.09
C ASN A 109 -14.90 8.99 0.72
N GLY A 110 -15.18 7.69 0.58
CA GLY A 110 -15.06 6.97 -0.69
C GLY A 110 -13.63 6.62 -1.09
N PHE A 111 -12.69 6.61 -0.15
CA PHE A 111 -11.30 6.27 -0.37
C PHE A 111 -11.04 4.76 -0.32
N ILE A 112 -9.96 4.35 -1.00
CA ILE A 112 -9.47 2.97 -0.98
C ILE A 112 -8.83 2.68 0.37
N ILE A 113 -8.97 1.44 0.87
CA ILE A 113 -8.25 0.94 2.04
C ILE A 113 -7.40 -0.23 1.57
N ASP A 114 -6.09 -0.07 1.67
CA ASP A 114 -5.13 -1.12 1.33
C ASP A 114 -4.83 -2.02 2.54
N GLY A 115 -4.43 -3.24 2.26
CA GLY A 115 -4.17 -4.26 3.26
C GLY A 115 -2.74 -4.79 3.23
N HIS A 116 -2.36 -5.38 4.36
CA HIS A 116 -1.12 -6.11 4.55
C HIS A 116 -1.42 -7.46 5.22
N CYS A 117 -1.90 -8.41 4.42
CA CYS A 117 -2.45 -9.67 4.91
C CYS A 117 -1.40 -10.79 4.92
N ALA A 118 -0.21 -10.52 5.47
CA ALA A 118 0.88 -11.49 5.55
C ALA A 118 0.50 -12.69 6.43
N GLY A 119 0.45 -13.89 5.81
CA GLY A 119 0.17 -15.14 6.53
C GLY A 119 -1.23 -15.25 7.14
N PHE A 120 -2.20 -14.47 6.68
CA PHE A 120 -3.56 -14.47 7.24
C PHE A 120 -4.29 -15.78 7.00
N THR A 121 -4.98 -16.25 8.03
CA THR A 121 -5.99 -17.32 7.94
C THR A 121 -7.27 -16.78 7.30
N ASN A 122 -8.17 -17.69 6.93
CA ASN A 122 -9.48 -17.33 6.37
C ASN A 122 -10.31 -16.43 7.30
N ASP A 123 -10.27 -16.68 8.61
CA ASP A 123 -11.00 -15.86 9.59
C ASP A 123 -10.41 -14.45 9.70
N MET A 124 -9.08 -14.32 9.64
CA MET A 124 -8.42 -13.03 9.62
C MET A 124 -8.78 -12.23 8.35
N LEU A 125 -8.81 -12.90 7.19
CA LEU A 125 -9.25 -12.28 5.93
C LEU A 125 -10.72 -11.84 5.98
N ASN A 126 -11.60 -12.58 6.69
CA ASN A 126 -12.99 -12.18 6.88
C ASN A 126 -13.09 -10.89 7.70
N VAL A 127 -12.26 -10.73 8.74
CA VAL A 127 -12.19 -9.49 9.52
C VAL A 127 -11.79 -8.31 8.63
N TYR A 128 -10.76 -8.46 7.81
CA TYR A 128 -10.31 -7.39 6.91
C TYR A 128 -11.34 -7.05 5.83
N ALA A 129 -11.95 -8.04 5.21
CA ALA A 129 -13.01 -7.81 4.24
C ALA A 129 -14.20 -7.05 4.86
N THR A 130 -14.56 -7.36 6.11
CA THR A 130 -15.61 -6.64 6.87
C THR A 130 -15.20 -5.20 7.17
N ALA A 131 -13.91 -4.95 7.42
CA ALA A 131 -13.34 -3.62 7.62
C ALA A 131 -13.17 -2.82 6.32
N ASN A 132 -13.64 -3.32 5.17
CA ASN A 132 -13.48 -2.76 3.82
C ASN A 132 -12.03 -2.66 3.32
N VAL A 133 -11.11 -3.43 3.84
CA VAL A 133 -9.83 -3.60 3.17
C VAL A 133 -10.08 -4.23 1.82
N SER A 134 -9.73 -3.53 0.75
CA SER A 134 -10.14 -3.83 -0.62
C SER A 134 -9.01 -4.28 -1.53
N THR A 135 -7.77 -4.04 -1.14
CA THR A 135 -6.55 -4.42 -1.88
C THR A 135 -5.56 -5.10 -0.96
N ASP A 136 -4.63 -5.88 -1.50
CA ASP A 136 -3.55 -6.52 -0.73
C ASP A 136 -2.41 -6.95 -1.65
N HIS A 137 -1.18 -6.82 -1.17
CA HIS A 137 0.04 -7.19 -1.89
C HIS A 137 0.89 -8.27 -1.16
N GLU A 138 0.46 -8.71 0.02
CA GLU A 138 1.19 -9.64 0.88
C GLU A 138 0.75 -11.10 0.69
N SER A 139 1.02 -11.66 -0.48
CA SER A 139 0.82 -13.10 -0.75
C SER A 139 2.14 -13.76 -1.12
N ASN A 140 2.40 -14.92 -0.51
CA ASN A 140 3.59 -15.74 -0.79
C ASN A 140 3.22 -17.09 -1.41
N LEU A 141 1.96 -17.49 -1.31
CA LEU A 141 1.43 -18.76 -1.81
C LEU A 141 0.21 -18.55 -2.70
N PRO A 142 0.05 -19.34 -3.77
CA PRO A 142 -1.11 -19.29 -4.67
C PRO A 142 -2.46 -19.36 -3.95
N GLU A 143 -2.56 -20.18 -2.91
CA GLU A 143 -3.80 -20.36 -2.14
C GLU A 143 -4.22 -19.08 -1.43
N GLN A 144 -3.25 -18.27 -0.94
CA GLN A 144 -3.53 -17.00 -0.30
C GLN A 144 -4.15 -16.00 -1.30
N VAL A 145 -3.67 -15.98 -2.53
CA VAL A 145 -4.25 -15.17 -3.61
C VAL A 145 -5.71 -15.56 -3.84
N ILE A 146 -5.98 -16.87 -3.97
CA ILE A 146 -7.34 -17.40 -4.21
C ILE A 146 -8.28 -17.02 -3.07
N GLU A 147 -7.84 -17.15 -1.81
CA GLU A 147 -8.67 -16.83 -0.65
C GLU A 147 -8.99 -15.32 -0.53
N LYS A 148 -8.06 -14.45 -0.90
CA LYS A 148 -8.29 -13.00 -1.00
C LYS A 148 -9.28 -12.66 -2.11
N LEU A 149 -9.10 -13.22 -3.31
CA LEU A 149 -9.99 -13.03 -4.43
C LEU A 149 -11.43 -13.50 -4.14
N ARG A 150 -11.61 -14.62 -3.42
CA ARG A 150 -12.94 -15.12 -2.99
C ARG A 150 -13.68 -14.13 -2.10
N ARG A 151 -12.98 -13.27 -1.40
CA ARG A 151 -13.53 -12.21 -0.54
C ARG A 151 -13.69 -10.86 -1.25
N GLY A 152 -13.42 -10.82 -2.54
CA GLY A 152 -13.52 -9.60 -3.34
C GLY A 152 -12.34 -8.64 -3.17
N ILE A 153 -11.26 -9.05 -2.50
CA ILE A 153 -10.03 -8.27 -2.35
C ILE A 153 -9.28 -8.31 -3.69
N TYR A 154 -8.84 -7.16 -4.18
CA TYR A 154 -7.89 -7.07 -5.29
C TYR A 154 -6.52 -7.51 -4.81
N VAL A 155 -5.83 -8.30 -5.61
CA VAL A 155 -4.51 -8.81 -5.23
C VAL A 155 -3.46 -8.24 -6.16
N HIS A 156 -2.45 -7.62 -5.57
CA HIS A 156 -1.27 -7.15 -6.27
C HIS A 156 -0.18 -8.22 -6.17
N LEU A 157 0.22 -8.78 -7.31
CA LEU A 157 1.32 -9.75 -7.38
C LEU A 157 2.62 -8.96 -7.37
N ARG A 158 3.40 -9.16 -6.31
CA ARG A 158 4.57 -8.34 -5.99
C ARG A 158 5.86 -8.86 -6.63
N GLU A 159 6.62 -7.93 -7.23
CA GLU A 159 7.99 -8.17 -7.72
C GLU A 159 8.89 -7.01 -7.32
N GLY A 160 9.24 -6.97 -6.03
CA GLY A 160 10.12 -5.99 -5.42
C GLY A 160 11.60 -6.34 -5.54
N SER A 161 12.45 -5.68 -4.75
CA SER A 161 13.88 -6.00 -4.70
C SER A 161 14.16 -7.23 -3.83
N VAL A 162 13.43 -7.38 -2.73
CA VAL A 162 13.58 -8.49 -1.78
C VAL A 162 12.45 -9.49 -1.93
N ALA A 163 11.22 -9.04 -1.89
CA ALA A 163 10.04 -9.89 -2.03
C ALA A 163 9.69 -10.09 -3.51
N LYS A 164 10.03 -11.24 -4.06
CA LYS A 164 9.86 -11.63 -5.47
C LYS A 164 8.91 -12.80 -5.56
N ASN A 165 7.62 -12.52 -5.58
CA ASN A 165 6.58 -13.53 -5.49
C ASN A 165 5.85 -13.77 -6.82
N LEU A 166 6.00 -12.87 -7.81
CA LEU A 166 5.24 -12.88 -9.06
C LEU A 166 5.30 -14.21 -9.78
N LYS A 167 6.49 -14.80 -9.97
CA LYS A 167 6.71 -16.04 -10.72
C LYS A 167 5.86 -17.20 -10.23
N ASP A 168 5.65 -17.30 -8.92
CA ASP A 168 4.86 -18.39 -8.35
C ASP A 168 3.38 -18.04 -8.28
N LEU A 169 3.06 -16.80 -8.00
CA LEU A 169 1.69 -16.35 -7.84
C LEU A 169 0.94 -16.16 -9.15
N ILE A 170 1.63 -15.80 -10.25
CA ILE A 170 0.97 -15.59 -11.55
C ILE A 170 0.26 -16.84 -12.08
N LYS A 171 0.64 -18.02 -11.62
CA LYS A 171 0.04 -19.31 -12.00
C LYS A 171 -1.44 -19.41 -11.65
N VAL A 172 -1.94 -18.60 -10.71
CA VAL A 172 -3.37 -18.59 -10.36
C VAL A 172 -4.20 -17.67 -11.26
N ALA A 173 -3.54 -16.80 -12.04
CA ALA A 173 -4.23 -15.87 -12.91
C ALA A 173 -4.98 -16.64 -14.02
N SER A 174 -6.20 -16.25 -14.30
CA SER A 174 -7.07 -16.81 -15.31
C SER A 174 -7.98 -15.73 -15.89
N ILE A 175 -8.63 -16.01 -17.01
CA ILE A 175 -9.60 -15.09 -17.63
C ILE A 175 -10.70 -14.69 -16.62
N SER A 176 -11.11 -15.60 -15.75
CA SER A 176 -12.21 -15.36 -14.79
C SER A 176 -11.83 -14.46 -13.63
N ASN A 177 -10.56 -14.40 -13.22
CA ASN A 177 -10.11 -13.65 -12.04
C ASN A 177 -9.14 -12.51 -12.35
N SER A 178 -8.61 -12.41 -13.57
CA SER A 178 -7.61 -11.41 -13.96
C SER A 178 -8.05 -9.96 -13.70
N ARG A 179 -9.35 -9.68 -13.68
CA ARG A 179 -9.91 -8.34 -13.41
C ARG A 179 -9.65 -7.84 -11.99
N ARG A 180 -9.23 -8.72 -11.08
CA ARG A 180 -8.91 -8.40 -9.68
C ARG A 180 -7.47 -8.73 -9.32
N ILE A 181 -6.63 -8.91 -10.32
CA ILE A 181 -5.19 -9.14 -10.16
C ILE A 181 -4.46 -8.00 -10.85
N CYS A 182 -3.55 -7.37 -10.12
CA CYS A 182 -2.64 -6.35 -10.61
C CYS A 182 -1.21 -6.75 -10.28
N PHE A 183 -0.24 -6.04 -10.83
CA PHE A 183 1.17 -6.17 -10.43
C PHE A 183 1.55 -4.96 -9.57
N CYS A 184 2.52 -5.16 -8.68
CA CYS A 184 3.16 -4.07 -7.95
C CYS A 184 4.64 -4.38 -7.73
N THR A 185 5.41 -3.35 -7.43
CA THR A 185 6.81 -3.52 -7.06
C THR A 185 7.00 -3.57 -5.55
N ASP A 186 6.13 -2.87 -4.80
CA ASP A 186 6.35 -2.65 -3.38
C ASP A 186 7.75 -2.05 -3.17
N ASP A 187 8.52 -2.50 -2.20
CA ASP A 187 9.89 -2.03 -1.96
C ASP A 187 10.83 -2.37 -3.11
N LYS A 188 11.01 -1.42 -4.03
CA LYS A 188 11.96 -1.50 -5.14
C LYS A 188 13.08 -0.49 -4.93
N HIS A 189 14.28 -0.99 -4.66
CA HIS A 189 15.46 -0.14 -4.50
C HIS A 189 15.82 0.57 -5.80
N ILE A 190 16.30 1.80 -5.71
CA ILE A 190 16.58 2.63 -6.88
C ILE A 190 17.67 2.04 -7.79
N ASP A 191 18.67 1.40 -7.22
CA ASP A 191 19.73 0.70 -7.95
C ASP A 191 19.21 -0.54 -8.68
N ASP A 192 18.26 -1.25 -8.08
CA ASP A 192 17.58 -2.39 -8.70
C ASP A 192 16.64 -1.92 -9.83
N LEU A 193 15.92 -0.83 -9.61
CA LEU A 193 15.11 -0.18 -10.63
C LEU A 193 15.94 0.20 -11.88
N ILE A 194 17.08 0.86 -11.67
CA ILE A 194 17.98 1.28 -12.76
C ILE A 194 18.56 0.08 -13.51
N LYS A 195 18.91 -1.00 -12.80
CA LYS A 195 19.61 -2.16 -13.36
C LYS A 195 18.66 -3.15 -14.02
N ASN A 196 17.55 -3.43 -13.38
CA ASN A 196 16.67 -4.55 -13.70
C ASN A 196 15.27 -4.12 -14.19
N GLY A 197 14.97 -2.83 -14.17
CA GLY A 197 13.67 -2.31 -14.57
C GLY A 197 12.63 -2.25 -13.45
N SER A 198 11.44 -1.84 -13.80
CA SER A 198 10.27 -1.72 -12.93
C SER A 198 9.19 -2.73 -13.34
N MET A 199 7.97 -2.24 -13.57
CA MET A 199 6.85 -3.09 -14.01
C MET A 199 7.06 -3.71 -15.39
N ASP A 200 7.85 -3.10 -16.25
CA ASP A 200 8.27 -3.64 -17.55
C ASP A 200 9.01 -4.98 -17.43
N SER A 201 9.75 -5.17 -16.34
CA SER A 201 10.42 -6.45 -16.05
C SER A 201 9.49 -7.56 -15.53
N SER A 202 8.24 -7.21 -15.20
CA SER A 202 7.22 -8.14 -14.69
C SER A 202 6.27 -8.64 -15.80
N ILE A 203 6.38 -8.09 -17.00
CA ILE A 203 5.55 -8.41 -18.17
C ILE A 203 6.31 -9.33 -19.13
#